data_7f2ad9fa69aa8e7db2faf88fc0009944
#
_entry.id   7f2ad9fa69aa8e7db2faf88fc0009944
#
_cell.length_a   1.000
_cell.length_b   1.000
_cell.length_c   1.000
_cell.angle_alpha   90.00
_cell.angle_beta   90.00
_cell.angle_gamma   90.00
#
_symmetry.space_group_name_H-M   'P 1'
#
loop_
_entity.id
_entity.type
_entity.pdbx_description
1 polymer ?
#
loop_
_entity_poly.entity_id
_entity_poly.type
_entity_poly.pdbx_seq_one_letter_code
_entity_poly.pdbx_strand_id
1 'polypeptide(L)'
;MHVVIFEPCPRGHRFTYVKRVINALSPLPVKITLATSPGASDCETYPEQLASLASRFQMVERYPEADPTGKFGFAWNTASSLARAASDLKPDHIIAPSFDGAIELLGAQRLSLLSRSLARTELEAMVMVASWAYLEHNTLRRWAKRRAWAALVGASSARTLHVIDPVVMRAIRALTPRIAARTVLSPDPVEAFPAVSKVEARKRLGIEEGGRLVSCVGRLDERKGVDILIRAFRAASLRNDDRLLLVGTHMPEINALLQSEASDLVSAGRIISRDGYVSDEQMVLAIAAADLVGVTYRRHLGSASILIRAAAQGRPILSSDLGWPGETCRRFALGTACTVRDLDLVTRCLREALDASTDFKPHPAAARFVEFHSVENAHAFWSQRLRQRLNLPGQSPPRTWDWVLQTALPLPGGEPLP
;
A
#
# COMPACT_ATOMS: atom_id res chain seq x y z
N MET A 1 16.78 23.16 -11.68
CA MET A 1 17.01 22.14 -10.68
C MET A 1 16.87 20.77 -11.32
N HIS A 2 17.79 19.86 -11.03
CA HIS A 2 17.79 18.49 -11.57
C HIS A 2 17.30 17.51 -10.48
N VAL A 3 16.20 16.81 -10.75
CA VAL A 3 15.60 15.80 -9.88
C VAL A 3 15.79 14.43 -10.49
N VAL A 4 16.34 13.50 -9.72
CA VAL A 4 16.43 12.10 -10.12
C VAL A 4 15.40 11.29 -9.34
N ILE A 5 14.55 10.56 -10.05
CA ILE A 5 13.72 9.50 -9.48
C ILE A 5 14.51 8.21 -9.59
N PHE A 6 14.77 7.57 -8.47
CA PHE A 6 15.57 6.35 -8.42
C PHE A 6 14.68 5.14 -8.12
N GLU A 7 14.50 4.28 -9.12
CA GLU A 7 13.78 3.00 -8.98
C GLU A 7 14.45 1.93 -9.85
N PRO A 8 15.32 1.11 -9.27
CA PRO A 8 16.07 0.11 -10.04
C PRO A 8 15.27 -1.14 -10.38
N CYS A 9 14.07 -1.32 -9.81
CA CYS A 9 13.23 -2.49 -10.06
C CYS A 9 11.97 -2.11 -10.84
N PRO A 10 11.85 -2.48 -12.13
CA PRO A 10 10.71 -2.09 -12.96
C PRO A 10 9.47 -2.98 -12.79
N ARG A 11 9.42 -3.83 -11.75
CA ARG A 11 8.39 -4.85 -11.58
C ARG A 11 7.29 -4.46 -10.60
N GLY A 12 6.09 -4.98 -10.82
CA GLY A 12 4.94 -4.81 -9.93
C GLY A 12 4.48 -3.35 -9.83
N HIS A 13 4.14 -2.91 -8.63
CA HIS A 13 3.60 -1.56 -8.39
C HIS A 13 4.65 -0.44 -8.39
N ARG A 14 5.92 -0.72 -8.60
CA ARG A 14 6.99 0.27 -8.45
C ARG A 14 6.90 1.38 -9.48
N PHE A 15 6.65 1.04 -10.74
CA PHE A 15 6.44 2.04 -11.78
C PHE A 15 5.14 2.84 -11.60
N THR A 16 4.15 2.33 -10.91
CA THR A 16 2.98 3.11 -10.51
C THR A 16 3.38 4.27 -9.56
N TYR A 17 4.27 4.02 -8.60
CA TYR A 17 4.79 5.10 -7.74
C TYR A 17 5.67 6.07 -8.50
N VAL A 18 6.52 5.59 -9.42
CA VAL A 18 7.32 6.44 -10.32
C VAL A 18 6.41 7.35 -11.13
N LYS A 19 5.36 6.82 -11.76
CA LYS A 19 4.32 7.58 -12.51
C LYS A 19 3.75 8.72 -11.66
N ARG A 20 3.39 8.43 -10.41
CA ARG A 20 2.82 9.40 -9.49
C ARG A 20 3.81 10.52 -9.15
N VAL A 21 5.07 10.17 -8.90
CA VAL A 21 6.12 11.16 -8.66
C VAL A 21 6.36 12.02 -9.92
N ILE A 22 6.46 11.42 -11.12
CA ILE A 22 6.60 12.18 -12.36
C ILE A 22 5.43 13.15 -12.55
N ASN A 23 4.19 12.69 -12.35
CA ASN A 23 3.01 13.55 -12.46
C ASN A 23 3.01 14.69 -11.44
N ALA A 24 3.42 14.44 -10.21
CA ALA A 24 3.55 15.45 -9.16
C ALA A 24 4.59 16.54 -9.51
N LEU A 25 5.66 16.16 -10.19
CA LEU A 25 6.78 17.04 -10.54
C LEU A 25 6.63 17.71 -11.89
N SER A 26 5.84 17.16 -12.81
CA SER A 26 5.68 17.67 -14.18
C SER A 26 5.24 19.14 -14.27
N PRO A 27 4.43 19.68 -13.35
CA PRO A 27 4.08 21.10 -13.35
C PRO A 27 5.20 22.02 -12.84
N LEU A 28 6.32 21.48 -12.36
CA LEU A 28 7.42 22.26 -11.79
C LEU A 28 8.52 22.53 -12.83
N PRO A 29 9.24 23.65 -12.76
CA PRO A 29 10.36 23.96 -13.65
C PRO A 29 11.61 23.16 -13.26
N VAL A 30 11.54 21.82 -13.36
CA VAL A 30 12.61 20.89 -13.01
C VAL A 30 12.91 19.95 -14.16
N LYS A 31 14.19 19.58 -14.31
CA LYS A 31 14.59 18.47 -15.16
C LYS A 31 14.39 17.17 -14.37
N ILE A 32 13.62 16.24 -14.93
CA ILE A 32 13.36 14.92 -14.32
C ILE A 32 14.19 13.86 -15.04
N THR A 33 14.90 13.03 -14.28
CA THR A 33 15.59 11.85 -14.78
C THR A 33 15.12 10.63 -14.00
N LEU A 34 14.66 9.58 -14.68
CA LEU A 34 14.41 8.27 -14.08
C LEU A 34 15.69 7.42 -14.19
N ALA A 35 16.27 7.09 -13.06
CA ALA A 35 17.43 6.20 -12.95
C ALA A 35 16.93 4.79 -12.59
N THR A 36 17.09 3.84 -13.53
CA THR A 36 16.50 2.51 -13.43
C THR A 36 17.43 1.43 -13.97
N SER A 37 17.01 0.16 -13.90
CA SER A 37 17.78 -0.98 -14.39
C SER A 37 17.83 -1.05 -15.93
N PRO A 38 18.87 -1.70 -16.48
CA PRO A 38 18.91 -2.02 -17.92
C PRO A 38 17.67 -2.83 -18.34
N GLY A 39 17.10 -2.49 -19.51
CA GLY A 39 15.91 -3.15 -20.06
C GLY A 39 14.60 -2.81 -19.36
N ALA A 40 14.57 -1.76 -18.55
CA ALA A 40 13.34 -1.33 -17.88
C ALA A 40 12.28 -0.80 -18.87
N SER A 41 12.69 -0.24 -20.01
CA SER A 41 11.79 0.16 -21.11
C SER A 41 11.09 -1.02 -21.78
N ASP A 42 11.67 -2.22 -21.73
CA ASP A 42 11.13 -3.44 -22.35
C ASP A 42 10.25 -4.24 -21.40
N CYS A 43 10.13 -3.82 -20.14
CA CYS A 43 9.33 -4.55 -19.16
C CYS A 43 7.82 -4.35 -19.42
N GLU A 44 7.03 -5.38 -19.07
CA GLU A 44 5.57 -5.45 -19.25
C GLU A 44 4.82 -4.24 -18.65
N THR A 45 5.34 -3.67 -17.56
CA THR A 45 4.67 -2.57 -16.85
C THR A 45 4.97 -1.18 -17.46
N TYR A 46 6.01 -1.04 -18.27
CA TYR A 46 6.41 0.26 -18.84
C TYR A 46 5.33 0.87 -19.76
N PRO A 47 4.77 0.13 -20.75
CA PRO A 47 3.76 0.68 -21.66
C PRO A 47 2.56 1.26 -20.93
N GLU A 48 2.07 0.56 -19.93
CA GLU A 48 0.90 0.96 -19.14
C GLU A 48 1.18 2.15 -18.21
N GLN A 49 2.34 2.15 -17.58
CA GLN A 49 2.60 3.09 -16.49
C GLN A 49 3.36 4.35 -16.92
N LEU A 50 4.32 4.24 -17.85
CA LEU A 50 5.27 5.32 -18.13
C LEU A 50 5.32 5.79 -19.56
N ALA A 51 4.92 5.00 -20.57
CA ALA A 51 5.05 5.37 -21.97
C ALA A 51 4.36 6.70 -22.33
N SER A 52 3.17 6.94 -21.78
CA SER A 52 2.43 8.20 -21.98
C SER A 52 3.12 9.44 -21.37
N LEU A 53 4.10 9.24 -20.51
CA LEU A 53 4.85 10.28 -19.83
C LEU A 53 6.28 10.44 -20.37
N ALA A 54 6.67 9.69 -21.40
CA ALA A 54 8.04 9.63 -21.91
C ALA A 54 8.64 11.01 -22.29
N SER A 55 7.80 11.96 -22.70
CA SER A 55 8.23 13.33 -22.99
C SER A 55 8.54 14.19 -21.75
N ARG A 56 8.19 13.73 -20.55
CA ARG A 56 8.30 14.50 -19.29
C ARG A 56 9.56 14.18 -18.50
N PHE A 57 10.29 13.14 -18.85
CA PHE A 57 11.49 12.71 -18.15
C PHE A 57 12.51 12.09 -19.10
N GLN A 58 13.78 12.11 -18.69
CA GLN A 58 14.85 11.35 -19.33
C GLN A 58 15.03 10.03 -18.59
N MET A 59 15.07 8.89 -19.30
CA MET A 59 15.36 7.59 -18.69
C MET A 59 16.84 7.25 -18.83
N VAL A 60 17.43 6.71 -17.75
CA VAL A 60 18.82 6.25 -17.69
C VAL A 60 18.85 4.83 -17.14
N GLU A 61 19.04 3.85 -18.00
CA GLU A 61 18.99 2.41 -17.72
C GLU A 61 20.39 1.83 -17.45
N ARG A 62 21.00 2.22 -16.31
CA ARG A 62 22.38 1.82 -15.96
C ARG A 62 22.51 1.21 -14.55
N TYR A 63 21.46 1.25 -13.79
CA TYR A 63 21.52 0.91 -12.37
C TYR A 63 20.82 -0.43 -12.12
N PRO A 64 21.59 -1.54 -12.21
CA PRO A 64 21.01 -2.87 -12.21
C PRO A 64 20.14 -3.11 -10.98
N GLU A 65 19.03 -3.80 -11.21
CA GLU A 65 18.27 -4.42 -10.15
C GLU A 65 19.20 -5.39 -9.41
N ALA A 66 19.14 -5.37 -8.10
CA ALA A 66 19.90 -6.31 -7.30
C ALA A 66 19.39 -7.72 -7.53
N ASP A 67 20.31 -8.67 -7.59
CA ASP A 67 19.99 -10.09 -7.65
C ASP A 67 19.12 -10.48 -6.45
N PRO A 68 17.91 -11.07 -6.68
CA PRO A 68 16.98 -11.43 -5.62
C PRO A 68 17.44 -12.59 -4.74
N THR A 69 18.61 -13.17 -4.95
CA THR A 69 19.10 -14.34 -4.23
C THR A 69 19.34 -14.16 -2.73
N GLY A 70 19.22 -12.93 -2.22
CA GLY A 70 19.27 -12.66 -0.78
C GLY A 70 18.85 -11.24 -0.42
N LYS A 71 18.06 -11.09 0.65
CA LYS A 71 17.59 -9.78 1.12
C LYS A 71 18.70 -8.77 1.38
N PHE A 72 19.83 -9.22 1.90
CA PHE A 72 21.00 -8.38 2.18
C PHE A 72 21.69 -7.93 0.88
N GLY A 73 21.94 -8.85 -0.05
CA GLY A 73 22.53 -8.54 -1.35
C GLY A 73 21.66 -7.57 -2.14
N PHE A 74 20.35 -7.80 -2.17
CA PHE A 74 19.39 -6.88 -2.78
C PHE A 74 19.51 -5.46 -2.23
N ALA A 75 19.43 -5.32 -0.92
CA ALA A 75 19.46 -4.01 -0.27
C ALA A 75 20.83 -3.30 -0.43
N TRP A 76 21.94 -4.04 -0.36
CA TRP A 76 23.30 -3.52 -0.57
C TRP A 76 23.48 -2.99 -2.00
N ASN A 77 23.09 -3.76 -2.99
CA ASN A 77 23.19 -3.36 -4.39
C ASN A 77 22.29 -2.17 -4.71
N THR A 78 21.08 -2.12 -4.16
CA THR A 78 20.19 -0.98 -4.30
C THR A 78 20.80 0.30 -3.71
N ALA A 79 21.34 0.23 -2.50
CA ALA A 79 22.02 1.37 -1.88
C ALA A 79 23.26 1.82 -2.67
N SER A 80 24.05 0.87 -3.17
CA SER A 80 25.26 1.13 -3.98
C SER A 80 24.89 1.73 -5.35
N SER A 81 23.83 1.25 -5.98
CA SER A 81 23.32 1.79 -7.24
C SER A 81 22.79 3.22 -7.08
N LEU A 82 22.12 3.53 -5.97
CA LEU A 82 21.73 4.89 -5.63
C LEU A 82 22.95 5.82 -5.49
N ALA A 83 23.99 5.39 -4.76
CA ALA A 83 25.21 6.17 -4.57
C ALA A 83 25.91 6.42 -5.92
N ARG A 84 25.92 5.43 -6.82
CA ARG A 84 26.44 5.56 -8.17
C ARG A 84 25.60 6.54 -9.00
N ALA A 85 24.28 6.41 -8.98
CA ALA A 85 23.37 7.35 -9.68
C ALA A 85 23.57 8.81 -9.22
N ALA A 86 23.76 9.02 -7.91
CA ALA A 86 24.06 10.34 -7.37
C ALA A 86 25.42 10.88 -7.85
N SER A 87 26.44 10.02 -7.99
CA SER A 87 27.77 10.41 -8.49
C SER A 87 27.75 10.74 -9.98
N ASP A 88 27.08 9.91 -10.77
CA ASP A 88 27.06 10.02 -12.24
C ASP A 88 26.21 11.18 -12.72
N LEU A 89 25.01 11.33 -12.14
CA LEU A 89 24.00 12.27 -12.59
C LEU A 89 24.08 13.62 -11.86
N LYS A 90 24.75 13.69 -10.71
CA LYS A 90 24.94 14.88 -9.87
C LYS A 90 23.64 15.70 -9.68
N PRO A 91 22.55 15.06 -9.20
CA PRO A 91 21.28 15.73 -9.04
C PRO A 91 21.30 16.68 -7.84
N ASP A 92 20.43 17.69 -7.89
CA ASP A 92 20.13 18.54 -6.74
C ASP A 92 19.25 17.81 -5.72
N HIS A 93 18.42 16.86 -6.20
CA HIS A 93 17.43 16.16 -5.42
C HIS A 93 17.19 14.74 -5.95
N ILE A 94 17.10 13.76 -5.04
CA ILE A 94 16.75 12.38 -5.37
C ILE A 94 15.46 12.01 -4.64
N ILE A 95 14.54 11.37 -5.37
CA ILE A 95 13.35 10.73 -4.81
C ILE A 95 13.44 9.24 -5.08
N ALA A 96 13.44 8.43 -4.02
CA ALA A 96 13.42 6.98 -4.07
C ALA A 96 12.05 6.46 -3.55
N PRO A 97 11.06 6.22 -4.43
CA PRO A 97 9.69 5.90 -4.03
C PRO A 97 9.51 4.48 -3.51
N SER A 98 10.54 3.63 -3.60
CA SER A 98 10.55 2.28 -3.04
C SER A 98 11.97 1.94 -2.56
N PHE A 99 12.25 2.15 -1.27
CA PHE A 99 13.61 2.03 -0.74
C PHE A 99 13.69 1.16 0.52
N ASP A 100 12.84 0.13 0.59
CA ASP A 100 12.78 -0.83 1.70
C ASP A 100 14.09 -1.59 1.89
N GLY A 101 14.60 -1.63 3.11
CA GLY A 101 15.84 -2.32 3.46
C GLY A 101 17.12 -1.63 2.96
N ALA A 102 17.07 -0.90 1.87
CA ALA A 102 18.24 -0.21 1.32
C ALA A 102 18.61 1.05 2.11
N ILE A 103 17.67 1.64 2.83
CA ILE A 103 17.90 2.84 3.66
C ILE A 103 18.87 2.54 4.81
N GLU A 104 18.78 1.37 5.44
CA GLU A 104 19.67 0.91 6.50
C GLU A 104 21.09 0.75 5.98
N LEU A 105 21.22 0.18 4.80
CA LEU A 105 22.53 -0.07 4.19
C LEU A 105 23.18 1.20 3.66
N LEU A 106 22.38 2.16 3.21
CA LEU A 106 22.88 3.50 2.91
C LEU A 106 23.50 4.16 4.15
N GLY A 107 22.89 3.96 5.33
CA GLY A 107 23.48 4.37 6.60
C GLY A 107 24.77 3.66 6.95
N ALA A 108 24.83 2.35 6.74
CA ALA A 108 26.06 1.55 6.95
C ALA A 108 27.20 1.99 6.00
N GLN A 109 26.91 2.23 4.72
CA GLN A 109 27.86 2.73 3.75
C GLN A 109 28.42 4.11 4.14
N ARG A 110 27.58 4.98 4.68
CA ARG A 110 28.02 6.29 5.15
C ARG A 110 28.91 6.20 6.38
N LEU A 111 28.62 5.31 7.31
CA LEU A 111 29.48 5.05 8.48
C LEU A 111 30.84 4.48 8.08
N SER A 112 30.91 3.69 7.01
CA SER A 112 32.14 3.15 6.45
C SER A 112 32.90 4.09 5.50
N LEU A 113 32.49 5.34 5.38
CA LEU A 113 33.04 6.36 4.48
C LEU A 113 32.97 6.03 2.98
N LEU A 114 32.23 4.99 2.60
CA LEU A 114 32.10 4.55 1.20
C LEU A 114 31.19 5.43 0.35
N SER A 115 30.46 6.38 0.96
CA SER A 115 29.46 7.21 0.26
C SER A 115 29.61 8.68 0.59
N ARG A 116 30.52 9.37 -0.10
CA ARG A 116 30.61 10.86 -0.08
C ARG A 116 29.68 11.52 -1.12
N SER A 117 29.24 10.79 -2.15
CA SER A 117 28.47 11.30 -3.29
C SER A 117 27.09 11.86 -2.91
N LEU A 118 26.47 11.37 -1.84
CA LEU A 118 25.18 11.83 -1.34
C LEU A 118 25.26 13.00 -0.35
N ALA A 119 26.44 13.49 -0.01
CA ALA A 119 26.59 14.55 1.00
C ALA A 119 25.99 15.91 0.57
N ARG A 120 25.93 16.14 -0.74
CA ARG A 120 25.42 17.40 -1.34
C ARG A 120 24.04 17.28 -1.95
N THR A 121 23.48 16.06 -2.05
CA THR A 121 22.19 15.79 -2.68
C THR A 121 21.13 15.58 -1.61
N GLU A 122 19.99 16.23 -1.73
CA GLU A 122 18.84 15.93 -0.88
C GLU A 122 18.21 14.60 -1.33
N LEU A 123 18.01 13.69 -0.38
CA LEU A 123 17.38 12.41 -0.61
C LEU A 123 16.05 12.33 0.15
N GLU A 124 14.98 12.07 -0.58
CA GLU A 124 13.69 11.61 -0.06
C GLU A 124 13.52 10.13 -0.37
N ALA A 125 13.25 9.33 0.63
CA ALA A 125 13.09 7.89 0.48
C ALA A 125 11.77 7.42 1.10
N MET A 126 11.06 6.52 0.40
CA MET A 126 9.87 5.90 0.95
C MET A 126 10.18 4.49 1.46
N VAL A 127 9.72 4.22 2.67
CA VAL A 127 9.75 2.91 3.32
C VAL A 127 8.32 2.40 3.45
N MET A 128 7.96 1.43 2.61
CA MET A 128 6.61 0.87 2.57
C MET A 128 6.41 -0.20 3.63
N VAL A 129 7.46 -0.99 3.89
CA VAL A 129 7.41 -2.14 4.78
C VAL A 129 8.49 -2.06 5.85
N ALA A 130 8.09 -1.96 7.10
CA ALA A 130 8.98 -1.96 8.26
C ALA A 130 8.62 -3.10 9.24
N SER A 131 9.02 -4.31 8.92
CA SER A 131 8.67 -5.52 9.70
C SER A 131 9.06 -5.46 11.17
N TRP A 132 10.09 -4.69 11.52
CA TRP A 132 10.52 -4.50 12.90
C TRP A 132 9.48 -3.79 13.78
N ALA A 133 8.57 -3.02 13.19
CA ALA A 133 7.49 -2.34 13.92
C ALA A 133 6.43 -3.32 14.44
N TYR A 134 6.27 -4.46 13.77
CA TYR A 134 5.25 -5.49 14.03
C TYR A 134 5.73 -6.71 14.84
N LEU A 135 6.94 -6.67 15.40
CA LEU A 135 7.46 -7.78 16.20
C LEU A 135 6.82 -7.78 17.59
N GLU A 136 5.88 -8.70 17.86
CA GLU A 136 5.09 -8.75 19.10
C GLU A 136 5.73 -9.61 20.21
N HIS A 137 6.35 -10.74 19.88
CA HIS A 137 6.61 -11.82 20.84
C HIS A 137 8.03 -11.96 21.37
N ASN A 138 9.01 -11.19 20.86
CA ASN A 138 10.39 -11.30 21.38
C ASN A 138 10.94 -9.91 21.71
N THR A 139 10.83 -9.53 22.96
CA THR A 139 11.18 -8.19 23.46
C THR A 139 12.64 -7.82 23.20
N LEU A 140 13.60 -8.72 23.46
CA LEU A 140 15.03 -8.45 23.24
C LEU A 140 15.37 -8.33 21.75
N ARG A 141 14.90 -9.28 20.93
CA ARG A 141 15.12 -9.25 19.47
C ARG A 141 14.45 -8.03 18.83
N ARG A 142 13.24 -7.67 19.30
CA ARG A 142 12.52 -6.47 18.88
C ARG A 142 13.31 -5.21 19.24
N TRP A 143 13.78 -5.12 20.48
CA TRP A 143 14.60 -4.00 20.95
C TRP A 143 15.86 -3.85 20.13
N ALA A 144 16.63 -4.93 19.95
CA ALA A 144 17.86 -4.91 19.18
C ALA A 144 17.65 -4.48 17.71
N LYS A 145 16.64 -5.04 17.03
CA LYS A 145 16.31 -4.65 15.65
C LYS A 145 15.89 -3.18 15.53
N ARG A 146 15.09 -2.69 16.47
CA ARG A 146 14.67 -1.28 16.49
C ARG A 146 15.85 -0.34 16.70
N ARG A 147 16.76 -0.67 17.62
CA ARG A 147 17.97 0.13 17.87
C ARG A 147 18.93 0.11 16.69
N ALA A 148 19.15 -1.05 16.08
CA ALA A 148 19.98 -1.18 14.88
C ALA A 148 19.38 -0.37 13.72
N TRP A 149 18.08 -0.48 13.49
CA TRP A 149 17.40 0.30 12.48
C TRP A 149 17.54 1.81 12.72
N ALA A 150 17.32 2.26 13.95
CA ALA A 150 17.46 3.68 14.30
C ALA A 150 18.88 4.19 14.11
N ALA A 151 19.90 3.41 14.46
CA ALA A 151 21.29 3.79 14.27
C ALA A 151 21.64 3.92 12.79
N LEU A 152 21.29 2.92 11.97
CA LEU A 152 21.58 2.88 10.54
C LEU A 152 20.79 3.96 9.78
N VAL A 153 19.49 4.06 9.99
CA VAL A 153 18.68 5.11 9.35
C VAL A 153 19.09 6.50 9.86
N GLY A 154 19.42 6.63 11.13
CA GLY A 154 19.96 7.85 11.70
C GLY A 154 21.23 8.34 11.01
N ALA A 155 22.10 7.41 10.59
CA ALA A 155 23.32 7.69 9.86
C ALA A 155 23.08 7.94 8.36
N SER A 156 21.94 7.56 7.80
CA SER A 156 21.64 7.74 6.37
C SER A 156 21.60 9.22 5.97
N SER A 157 21.82 9.48 4.68
CA SER A 157 21.75 10.82 4.08
C SER A 157 20.32 11.28 3.77
N ALA A 158 19.31 10.43 4.03
CA ALA A 158 17.92 10.79 3.78
C ALA A 158 17.48 11.99 4.62
N ARG A 159 17.02 13.03 3.95
CA ARG A 159 16.47 14.26 4.57
C ARG A 159 15.03 14.09 4.94
N THR A 160 14.27 13.32 4.15
CA THR A 160 12.87 13.00 4.41
C THR A 160 12.67 11.49 4.25
N LEU A 161 11.97 10.90 5.20
CA LEU A 161 11.49 9.53 5.14
C LEU A 161 9.97 9.56 5.00
N HIS A 162 9.47 8.98 3.91
CA HIS A 162 8.05 8.74 3.73
C HIS A 162 7.71 7.34 4.25
N VAL A 163 6.74 7.24 5.12
CA VAL A 163 6.14 5.97 5.55
C VAL A 163 4.65 6.02 5.23
N ILE A 164 4.08 4.89 4.82
CA ILE A 164 2.65 4.79 4.46
C ILE A 164 1.81 4.13 5.55
N ASP A 165 2.43 3.80 6.66
CA ASP A 165 1.83 3.02 7.73
C ASP A 165 1.91 3.76 9.08
N PRO A 166 0.77 4.15 9.67
CA PRO A 166 0.75 4.83 10.96
C PRO A 166 1.31 3.99 12.11
N VAL A 167 1.25 2.64 12.04
CA VAL A 167 1.88 1.76 13.04
C VAL A 167 3.40 1.95 13.02
N VAL A 168 3.98 2.03 11.81
CA VAL A 168 5.41 2.30 11.64
C VAL A 168 5.76 3.70 12.13
N MET A 169 4.93 4.70 11.81
CA MET A 169 5.14 6.08 12.27
C MET A 169 5.15 6.19 13.80
N ARG A 170 4.19 5.55 14.49
CA ARG A 170 4.17 5.47 15.97
C ARG A 170 5.43 4.82 16.51
N ALA A 171 5.84 3.70 15.91
CA ALA A 171 7.03 3.00 16.33
C ALA A 171 8.31 3.85 16.17
N ILE A 172 8.40 4.66 15.11
CA ILE A 172 9.51 5.60 14.89
C ILE A 172 9.48 6.72 15.94
N ARG A 173 8.32 7.32 16.20
CA ARG A 173 8.15 8.40 17.20
C ARG A 173 8.55 7.91 18.60
N ALA A 174 8.14 6.69 18.97
CA ALA A 174 8.50 6.08 20.26
C ALA A 174 9.98 5.68 20.37
N LEU A 175 10.65 5.45 19.22
CA LEU A 175 12.03 4.98 19.21
C LEU A 175 13.04 6.13 19.19
N THR A 176 12.81 7.16 18.37
CA THR A 176 13.78 8.23 18.14
C THR A 176 13.15 9.51 17.61
N PRO A 177 13.06 10.56 18.46
CA PRO A 177 12.55 11.87 18.04
C PRO A 177 13.32 12.48 16.85
N ARG A 178 14.63 12.17 16.77
CA ARG A 178 15.50 12.70 15.70
C ARG A 178 15.12 12.17 14.32
N ILE A 179 14.74 10.89 14.19
CA ILE A 179 14.26 10.34 12.92
C ILE A 179 12.80 10.75 12.71
N ALA A 180 11.99 10.75 13.76
CA ALA A 180 10.59 11.18 13.70
C ALA A 180 10.43 12.58 13.11
N ALA A 181 11.32 13.53 13.48
CA ALA A 181 11.30 14.90 12.97
C ALA A 181 11.51 15.03 11.45
N ARG A 182 12.06 14.00 10.80
CA ARG A 182 12.24 13.96 9.33
C ARG A 182 11.39 12.87 8.67
N THR A 183 10.48 12.25 9.41
CA THR A 183 9.57 11.23 8.88
C THR A 183 8.20 11.81 8.66
N VAL A 184 7.63 11.55 7.50
CA VAL A 184 6.32 12.00 7.08
C VAL A 184 5.44 10.78 6.83
N LEU A 185 4.25 10.76 7.43
CA LEU A 185 3.23 9.77 7.07
C LEU A 185 2.59 10.23 5.77
N SER A 186 2.91 9.53 4.69
CA SER A 186 2.45 9.82 3.34
C SER A 186 1.26 8.96 2.95
N PRO A 187 0.39 9.45 2.08
CA PRO A 187 -0.68 8.62 1.55
C PRO A 187 -0.15 7.43 0.74
N ASP A 188 -0.89 6.32 0.76
CA ASP A 188 -0.82 5.28 -0.25
C ASP A 188 -1.90 5.57 -1.29
N PRO A 189 -1.57 6.24 -2.41
CA PRO A 189 -2.58 6.82 -3.26
C PRO A 189 -3.34 5.77 -4.07
N VAL A 190 -4.63 5.94 -4.09
CA VAL A 190 -5.56 5.14 -4.90
C VAL A 190 -6.19 6.05 -5.94
N GLU A 191 -6.21 5.59 -7.20
CA GLU A 191 -6.88 6.30 -8.28
C GLU A 191 -8.37 6.50 -7.94
N ALA A 192 -8.85 7.72 -8.17
CA ALA A 192 -10.26 8.00 -8.06
C ALA A 192 -11.00 7.38 -9.25
N PHE A 193 -11.94 6.51 -8.95
CA PHE A 193 -12.87 6.01 -9.94
C PHE A 193 -14.26 6.60 -9.67
N PRO A 194 -15.03 6.92 -10.71
CA PRO A 194 -16.41 7.32 -10.53
C PRO A 194 -17.15 6.31 -9.66
N ALA A 195 -17.99 6.80 -8.77
CA ALA A 195 -18.85 5.93 -7.98
C ALA A 195 -19.76 5.13 -8.92
N VAL A 196 -19.69 3.82 -8.82
CA VAL A 196 -20.52 2.90 -9.59
C VAL A 196 -21.59 2.33 -8.67
N SER A 197 -22.83 2.39 -9.09
CA SER A 197 -23.91 1.77 -8.32
C SER A 197 -23.72 0.25 -8.25
N LYS A 198 -24.18 -0.36 -7.17
CA LYS A 198 -24.10 -1.82 -6.99
C LYS A 198 -24.77 -2.58 -8.14
N VAL A 199 -25.94 -2.10 -8.57
CA VAL A 199 -26.69 -2.70 -9.69
C VAL A 199 -25.88 -2.64 -10.99
N GLU A 200 -25.34 -1.48 -11.33
CA GLU A 200 -24.54 -1.31 -12.55
C GLU A 200 -23.26 -2.15 -12.50
N ALA A 201 -22.58 -2.18 -11.35
CA ALA A 201 -21.37 -3.00 -11.17
C ALA A 201 -21.67 -4.49 -11.34
N ARG A 202 -22.76 -5.00 -10.75
CA ARG A 202 -23.20 -6.40 -10.92
C ARG A 202 -23.52 -6.71 -12.38
N LYS A 203 -24.27 -5.81 -13.05
CA LYS A 203 -24.61 -5.95 -14.47
C LYS A 203 -23.34 -6.06 -15.34
N ARG A 204 -22.37 -5.15 -15.17
CA ARG A 204 -21.08 -5.20 -15.91
C ARG A 204 -20.30 -6.46 -15.63
N LEU A 205 -20.41 -6.98 -14.44
CA LEU A 205 -19.77 -8.24 -14.05
C LEU A 205 -20.59 -9.48 -14.44
N GLY A 206 -21.78 -9.35 -15.04
CA GLY A 206 -22.65 -10.49 -15.35
C GLY A 206 -23.04 -11.28 -14.10
N ILE A 207 -23.21 -10.60 -12.96
CA ILE A 207 -23.70 -11.19 -11.71
C ILE A 207 -25.18 -10.90 -11.62
N GLU A 208 -25.97 -11.95 -11.43
CA GLU A 208 -27.41 -11.85 -11.30
C GLU A 208 -27.83 -10.92 -10.14
N GLU A 209 -28.91 -10.20 -10.32
CA GLU A 209 -29.56 -9.45 -9.25
C GLU A 209 -30.14 -10.41 -8.21
N GLY A 210 -30.13 -9.99 -6.94
CA GLY A 210 -30.58 -10.79 -5.82
C GLY A 210 -29.43 -11.31 -4.98
N GLY A 211 -29.71 -11.67 -3.74
CA GLY A 211 -28.73 -12.12 -2.77
C GLY A 211 -27.70 -11.08 -2.36
N ARG A 212 -26.96 -11.37 -1.32
CA ARG A 212 -25.86 -10.52 -0.86
C ARG A 212 -24.54 -11.06 -1.40
N LEU A 213 -23.62 -10.14 -1.71
CA LEU A 213 -22.33 -10.46 -2.32
C LEU A 213 -21.19 -10.09 -1.40
N VAL A 214 -20.39 -11.07 -1.00
CA VAL A 214 -19.09 -10.85 -0.38
C VAL A 214 -18.02 -10.82 -1.49
N SER A 215 -17.17 -9.82 -1.55
CA SER A 215 -16.10 -9.74 -2.55
C SER A 215 -14.72 -9.79 -1.92
N CYS A 216 -13.81 -10.59 -2.49
CA CYS A 216 -12.39 -10.61 -2.16
C CYS A 216 -11.57 -10.42 -3.43
N VAL A 217 -10.67 -9.42 -3.44
CA VAL A 217 -10.06 -8.93 -4.68
C VAL A 217 -8.53 -8.84 -4.59
N GLY A 218 -7.86 -9.08 -5.71
CA GLY A 218 -6.42 -8.93 -5.93
C GLY A 218 -5.69 -10.28 -5.95
N ARG A 219 -4.42 -10.32 -5.53
CA ARG A 219 -3.71 -11.61 -5.41
C ARG A 219 -4.32 -12.41 -4.25
N LEU A 220 -4.91 -13.53 -4.55
CA LEU A 220 -5.62 -14.39 -3.59
C LEU A 220 -4.69 -15.50 -3.09
N ASP A 221 -4.26 -15.37 -1.85
CA ASP A 221 -3.34 -16.28 -1.16
C ASP A 221 -3.72 -16.47 0.32
N GLU A 222 -3.10 -17.44 0.99
CA GLU A 222 -3.32 -17.69 2.42
C GLU A 222 -2.86 -16.52 3.31
N ARG A 223 -1.87 -15.74 2.87
CA ARG A 223 -1.41 -14.56 3.58
C ARG A 223 -2.52 -13.52 3.70
N LYS A 224 -3.36 -13.42 2.67
CA LYS A 224 -4.56 -12.55 2.67
C LYS A 224 -5.76 -13.20 3.35
N GLY A 225 -5.63 -14.43 3.86
CA GLY A 225 -6.69 -15.13 4.56
C GLY A 225 -7.89 -15.48 3.67
N VAL A 226 -7.65 -15.71 2.37
CA VAL A 226 -8.70 -16.07 1.42
C VAL A 226 -9.27 -17.44 1.76
N ASP A 227 -8.41 -18.35 2.19
CA ASP A 227 -8.78 -19.70 2.63
C ASP A 227 -9.71 -19.68 3.85
N ILE A 228 -9.44 -18.84 4.85
CA ILE A 228 -10.33 -18.74 6.01
C ILE A 228 -11.66 -18.06 5.64
N LEU A 229 -11.65 -17.10 4.70
CA LEU A 229 -12.87 -16.47 4.22
C LEU A 229 -13.76 -17.49 3.48
N ILE A 230 -13.19 -18.34 2.62
CA ILE A 230 -13.92 -19.41 1.92
C ILE A 230 -14.53 -20.40 2.92
N ARG A 231 -13.75 -20.87 3.90
CA ARG A 231 -14.23 -21.77 4.94
C ARG A 231 -15.30 -21.14 5.83
N ALA A 232 -15.14 -19.87 6.19
CA ALA A 232 -16.13 -19.11 6.95
C ALA A 232 -17.43 -18.94 6.16
N PHE A 233 -17.33 -18.64 4.85
CA PHE A 233 -18.49 -18.53 3.98
C PHE A 233 -19.26 -19.85 3.90
N ARG A 234 -18.55 -20.98 3.82
CA ARG A 234 -19.15 -22.32 3.86
C ARG A 234 -19.88 -22.59 5.19
N ALA A 235 -19.27 -22.24 6.32
CA ALA A 235 -19.77 -22.55 7.65
C ALA A 235 -20.86 -21.61 8.16
N ALA A 236 -21.01 -20.42 7.58
CA ALA A 236 -21.81 -19.33 8.14
C ALA A 236 -23.32 -19.48 8.05
N SER A 237 -23.86 -20.59 7.51
CA SER A 237 -25.30 -20.80 7.32
C SER A 237 -26.02 -19.58 6.71
N LEU A 238 -25.44 -19.05 5.65
CA LEU A 238 -25.95 -17.89 4.93
C LEU A 238 -27.19 -18.26 4.09
N ARG A 239 -27.86 -17.23 3.52
CA ARG A 239 -28.96 -17.46 2.59
C ARG A 239 -28.49 -18.21 1.35
N ASN A 240 -29.37 -18.96 0.71
CA ASN A 240 -29.02 -19.76 -0.47
C ASN A 240 -28.57 -18.92 -1.67
N ASP A 241 -29.05 -17.66 -1.74
CA ASP A 241 -28.69 -16.71 -2.78
C ASP A 241 -27.50 -15.80 -2.42
N ASP A 242 -26.95 -15.90 -1.20
CA ASP A 242 -25.71 -15.21 -0.84
C ASP A 242 -24.51 -15.82 -1.60
N ARG A 243 -23.64 -14.94 -2.12
CA ARG A 243 -22.51 -15.36 -2.98
C ARG A 243 -21.19 -14.77 -2.49
N LEU A 244 -20.11 -15.51 -2.76
CA LEU A 244 -18.73 -15.07 -2.58
C LEU A 244 -18.09 -14.87 -3.96
N LEU A 245 -17.63 -13.67 -4.24
CA LEU A 245 -16.91 -13.30 -5.46
C LEU A 245 -15.42 -13.23 -5.18
N LEU A 246 -14.64 -14.05 -5.87
CA LEU A 246 -13.19 -14.11 -5.82
C LEU A 246 -12.62 -13.60 -7.15
N VAL A 247 -11.92 -12.46 -7.14
CA VAL A 247 -11.43 -11.83 -8.38
C VAL A 247 -9.95 -11.50 -8.26
N GLY A 248 -9.14 -12.04 -9.16
CA GLY A 248 -7.71 -11.79 -9.22
C GLY A 248 -6.88 -13.05 -9.33
N THR A 249 -5.56 -12.91 -9.30
CA THR A 249 -4.65 -14.04 -9.43
C THR A 249 -4.76 -14.98 -8.23
N HIS A 250 -5.21 -16.18 -8.46
CA HIS A 250 -5.31 -17.23 -7.45
C HIS A 250 -3.97 -17.96 -7.31
N MET A 251 -3.50 -18.09 -6.09
CA MET A 251 -2.36 -18.95 -5.81
C MET A 251 -2.80 -20.43 -5.80
N PRO A 252 -1.88 -21.38 -6.10
CA PRO A 252 -2.21 -22.79 -6.22
C PRO A 252 -3.01 -23.37 -5.05
N GLU A 253 -2.71 -22.94 -3.83
CA GLU A 253 -3.40 -23.36 -2.62
C GLU A 253 -4.89 -22.96 -2.60
N ILE A 254 -5.22 -21.81 -3.17
CA ILE A 254 -6.60 -21.33 -3.27
C ILE A 254 -7.35 -22.13 -4.34
N ASN A 255 -6.72 -22.38 -5.49
CA ASN A 255 -7.32 -23.22 -6.55
C ASN A 255 -7.57 -24.64 -6.04
N ALA A 256 -6.63 -25.23 -5.30
CA ALA A 256 -6.82 -26.55 -4.69
C ALA A 256 -8.00 -26.56 -3.70
N LEU A 257 -8.15 -25.52 -2.88
CA LEU A 257 -9.26 -25.38 -1.94
C LEU A 257 -10.62 -25.29 -2.65
N LEU A 258 -10.70 -24.53 -3.74
CA LEU A 258 -11.92 -24.39 -4.55
C LEU A 258 -12.30 -25.68 -5.24
N GLN A 259 -11.33 -26.49 -5.67
CA GLN A 259 -11.55 -27.79 -6.32
C GLN A 259 -11.88 -28.93 -5.35
N SER A 260 -11.53 -28.80 -4.08
CA SER A 260 -11.76 -29.81 -3.04
C SER A 260 -12.86 -29.38 -2.06
N GLU A 261 -12.51 -28.65 -1.00
CA GLU A 261 -13.41 -28.32 0.11
C GLU A 261 -14.61 -27.43 -0.30
N ALA A 262 -14.50 -26.64 -1.38
CA ALA A 262 -15.54 -25.70 -1.79
C ALA A 262 -16.13 -26.01 -3.19
N SER A 263 -15.86 -27.17 -3.75
CA SER A 263 -16.30 -27.56 -5.11
C SER A 263 -17.80 -27.54 -5.29
N ASP A 264 -18.56 -27.94 -4.29
CA ASP A 264 -20.03 -27.91 -4.27
C ASP A 264 -20.57 -26.49 -4.32
N LEU A 265 -19.95 -25.53 -3.60
CA LEU A 265 -20.33 -24.13 -3.62
C LEU A 265 -20.00 -23.47 -4.96
N VAL A 266 -18.88 -23.85 -5.58
CA VAL A 266 -18.52 -23.39 -6.93
C VAL A 266 -19.52 -23.93 -7.95
N SER A 267 -19.84 -25.23 -7.91
CA SER A 267 -20.82 -25.87 -8.81
C SER A 267 -22.23 -25.31 -8.64
N ALA A 268 -22.60 -24.92 -7.42
CA ALA A 268 -23.88 -24.28 -7.14
C ALA A 268 -23.91 -22.77 -7.50
N GLY A 269 -22.81 -22.19 -8.02
CA GLY A 269 -22.70 -20.76 -8.32
C GLY A 269 -22.68 -19.85 -7.10
N ARG A 270 -22.53 -20.43 -5.89
CA ARG A 270 -22.41 -19.66 -4.64
C ARG A 270 -21.02 -19.07 -4.44
N ILE A 271 -19.98 -19.66 -5.03
CA ILE A 271 -18.66 -19.07 -5.17
C ILE A 271 -18.43 -18.78 -6.65
N ILE A 272 -18.26 -17.50 -6.97
CA ILE A 272 -17.91 -17.02 -8.31
C ILE A 272 -16.42 -16.76 -8.32
N SER A 273 -15.67 -17.57 -9.04
CA SER A 273 -14.21 -17.49 -9.12
C SER A 273 -13.77 -16.93 -10.48
N ARG A 274 -12.93 -15.88 -10.46
CA ARG A 274 -12.36 -15.25 -11.64
C ARG A 274 -10.86 -15.13 -11.46
N ASP A 275 -10.14 -16.18 -11.86
CA ASP A 275 -8.69 -16.25 -11.79
C ASP A 275 -8.05 -15.46 -12.94
N GLY A 276 -7.04 -14.69 -12.67
CA GLY A 276 -6.23 -13.96 -13.64
C GLY A 276 -5.85 -12.55 -13.20
N TYR A 277 -5.13 -11.85 -14.05
CA TYR A 277 -4.80 -10.44 -13.84
C TYR A 277 -6.07 -9.59 -13.85
N VAL A 278 -6.13 -8.63 -12.96
CA VAL A 278 -7.29 -7.74 -12.77
C VAL A 278 -6.84 -6.30 -12.90
N SER A 279 -7.42 -5.58 -13.85
CA SER A 279 -7.22 -4.14 -13.98
C SER A 279 -7.79 -3.38 -12.78
N ASP A 280 -7.33 -2.15 -12.59
CA ASP A 280 -7.88 -1.26 -11.54
C ASP A 280 -9.39 -1.05 -11.70
N GLU A 281 -9.89 -0.93 -12.93
CA GLU A 281 -11.34 -0.81 -13.21
C GLU A 281 -12.11 -2.06 -12.79
N GLN A 282 -11.64 -3.23 -13.18
CA GLN A 282 -12.27 -4.51 -12.80
C GLN A 282 -12.26 -4.72 -11.28
N MET A 283 -11.17 -4.32 -10.62
CA MET A 283 -11.05 -4.35 -9.16
C MET A 283 -12.11 -3.45 -8.50
N VAL A 284 -12.27 -2.23 -9.01
CA VAL A 284 -13.27 -1.28 -8.50
C VAL A 284 -14.69 -1.80 -8.74
N LEU A 285 -14.97 -2.38 -9.91
CA LEU A 285 -16.27 -2.99 -10.20
C LEU A 285 -16.59 -4.14 -9.24
N ALA A 286 -15.61 -5.02 -8.96
CA ALA A 286 -15.80 -6.13 -8.03
C ALA A 286 -16.05 -5.65 -6.58
N ILE A 287 -15.42 -4.54 -6.17
CA ILE A 287 -15.67 -3.89 -4.88
C ILE A 287 -17.04 -3.21 -4.89
N ALA A 288 -17.39 -2.44 -5.93
CA ALA A 288 -18.65 -1.72 -6.03
C ALA A 288 -19.88 -2.64 -6.07
N ALA A 289 -19.73 -3.84 -6.65
CA ALA A 289 -20.78 -4.87 -6.72
C ALA A 289 -21.10 -5.50 -5.35
N ALA A 290 -20.18 -5.42 -4.39
CA ALA A 290 -20.28 -6.11 -3.12
C ALA A 290 -21.24 -5.43 -2.12
N ASP A 291 -21.82 -6.23 -1.25
CA ASP A 291 -22.46 -5.79 -0.01
C ASP A 291 -21.42 -5.76 1.13
N LEU A 292 -20.39 -6.62 1.06
CA LEU A 292 -19.32 -6.70 2.04
C LEU A 292 -17.99 -7.02 1.32
N VAL A 293 -16.91 -6.32 1.69
CA VAL A 293 -15.57 -6.59 1.14
C VAL A 293 -14.73 -7.32 2.16
N GLY A 294 -14.19 -8.48 1.81
CA GLY A 294 -13.32 -9.28 2.66
C GLY A 294 -11.86 -8.82 2.60
N VAL A 295 -11.30 -8.44 3.75
CA VAL A 295 -9.90 -8.04 3.96
C VAL A 295 -9.33 -8.83 5.15
N THR A 296 -9.48 -10.14 5.12
CA THR A 296 -9.20 -11.09 6.20
C THR A 296 -7.71 -11.45 6.34
N TYR A 297 -6.83 -10.47 6.23
CA TYR A 297 -5.39 -10.68 6.13
C TYR A 297 -4.77 -11.31 7.38
N ARG A 298 -4.14 -12.48 7.26
CA ARG A 298 -3.42 -13.15 8.35
C ARG A 298 -2.09 -12.50 8.68
N ARG A 299 -1.42 -11.98 7.63
CA ARG A 299 -0.13 -11.29 7.73
C ARG A 299 -0.10 -10.17 6.71
N HIS A 300 -0.18 -8.96 7.17
CA HIS A 300 -0.04 -7.79 6.33
C HIS A 300 0.87 -6.77 7.00
N LEU A 301 1.82 -6.27 6.24
CA LEU A 301 2.72 -5.21 6.64
C LEU A 301 2.53 -4.06 5.67
N GLY A 302 2.29 -2.87 6.19
CA GLY A 302 2.02 -1.68 5.38
C GLY A 302 0.52 -1.45 5.11
N SER A 303 0.23 -0.59 4.17
CA SER A 303 -1.13 -0.22 3.76
C SER A 303 -1.81 -1.33 2.94
N ALA A 304 -3.13 -1.28 2.89
CA ALA A 304 -3.96 -2.19 2.11
C ALA A 304 -4.87 -1.39 1.15
N SER A 305 -4.45 -1.23 -0.09
CA SER A 305 -5.17 -0.43 -1.09
C SER A 305 -6.62 -0.89 -1.31
N ILE A 306 -6.91 -2.17 -1.13
CA ILE A 306 -8.28 -2.71 -1.21
C ILE A 306 -9.19 -2.08 -0.16
N LEU A 307 -8.68 -1.85 1.06
CA LEU A 307 -9.43 -1.22 2.14
C LEU A 307 -9.74 0.25 1.80
N ILE A 308 -8.77 0.97 1.22
CA ILE A 308 -8.96 2.35 0.77
C ILE A 308 -10.01 2.40 -0.36
N ARG A 309 -9.91 1.49 -1.34
CA ARG A 309 -10.86 1.39 -2.46
C ARG A 309 -12.28 1.03 -1.98
N ALA A 310 -12.42 0.11 -1.02
CA ALA A 310 -13.70 -0.26 -0.45
C ALA A 310 -14.35 0.95 0.27
N ALA A 311 -13.57 1.68 1.06
CA ALA A 311 -14.02 2.91 1.70
C ALA A 311 -14.44 3.98 0.66
N ALA A 312 -13.69 4.14 -0.43
CA ALA A 312 -14.00 5.07 -1.52
C ALA A 312 -15.31 4.71 -2.25
N GLN A 313 -15.66 3.42 -2.35
CA GLN A 313 -16.92 2.94 -2.92
C GLN A 313 -18.05 2.87 -1.87
N GLY A 314 -17.81 3.32 -0.64
CA GLY A 314 -18.80 3.28 0.46
C GLY A 314 -19.23 1.88 0.85
N ARG A 315 -18.36 0.87 0.69
CA ARG A 315 -18.67 -0.54 1.01
C ARG A 315 -18.14 -0.92 2.38
N PRO A 316 -18.95 -1.60 3.20
CA PRO A 316 -18.48 -2.12 4.48
C PRO A 316 -17.43 -3.21 4.27
N ILE A 317 -16.55 -3.34 5.26
CA ILE A 317 -15.39 -4.22 5.21
C ILE A 317 -15.46 -5.22 6.36
N LEU A 318 -15.19 -6.49 6.06
CA LEU A 318 -14.79 -7.48 7.06
C LEU A 318 -13.27 -7.55 7.07
N SER A 319 -12.65 -6.94 8.07
CA SER A 319 -11.18 -6.84 8.16
C SER A 319 -10.61 -7.79 9.22
N SER A 320 -9.35 -8.18 9.07
CA SER A 320 -8.58 -8.68 10.20
C SER A 320 -8.41 -7.57 11.26
N ASP A 321 -8.28 -7.96 12.51
CA ASP A 321 -7.99 -7.04 13.63
C ASP A 321 -6.52 -6.64 13.73
N LEU A 322 -5.66 -7.22 12.88
CA LEU A 322 -4.20 -7.12 12.94
C LEU A 322 -3.69 -5.87 12.21
N GLY A 323 -2.76 -5.16 12.86
CA GLY A 323 -1.97 -4.09 12.27
C GLY A 323 -2.79 -2.96 11.65
N TRP A 324 -2.29 -2.44 10.52
CA TRP A 324 -2.90 -1.32 9.82
C TRP A 324 -4.35 -1.58 9.38
N PRO A 325 -4.72 -2.74 8.77
CA PRO A 325 -6.09 -2.99 8.36
C PRO A 325 -7.09 -2.94 9.50
N GLY A 326 -6.78 -3.60 10.62
CA GLY A 326 -7.67 -3.64 11.78
C GLY A 326 -7.82 -2.28 12.46
N GLU A 327 -6.71 -1.56 12.65
CA GLU A 327 -6.74 -0.21 13.22
C GLU A 327 -7.56 0.74 12.34
N THR A 328 -7.31 0.74 11.04
CA THR A 328 -7.98 1.61 10.08
C THR A 328 -9.47 1.30 10.00
N CYS A 329 -9.84 0.03 9.95
CA CYS A 329 -11.24 -0.39 9.94
C CYS A 329 -12.00 0.16 11.16
N ARG A 330 -11.43 0.07 12.36
CA ARG A 330 -12.03 0.60 13.59
C ARG A 330 -12.06 2.12 13.64
N ARG A 331 -10.94 2.80 13.35
CA ARG A 331 -10.82 4.27 13.47
C ARG A 331 -11.75 5.02 12.54
N PHE A 332 -12.00 4.50 11.37
CA PHE A 332 -12.79 5.18 10.35
C PHE A 332 -14.17 4.56 10.16
N ALA A 333 -14.56 3.64 11.06
CA ALA A 333 -15.84 2.93 11.04
C ALA A 333 -16.13 2.31 9.65
N LEU A 334 -15.12 1.65 9.07
CA LEU A 334 -15.24 1.08 7.73
C LEU A 334 -15.98 -0.26 7.70
N GLY A 335 -16.34 -0.81 8.84
CA GLY A 335 -17.03 -2.10 8.98
C GLY A 335 -16.58 -2.85 10.22
N THR A 336 -16.46 -4.17 10.13
CA THR A 336 -16.15 -5.09 11.24
C THR A 336 -14.70 -5.55 11.18
N ALA A 337 -13.96 -5.43 12.29
CA ALA A 337 -12.62 -6.00 12.45
C ALA A 337 -12.67 -7.19 13.42
N CYS A 338 -12.17 -8.36 12.99
CA CYS A 338 -12.17 -9.58 13.81
C CYS A 338 -10.83 -10.33 13.72
N THR A 339 -10.55 -11.16 14.73
CA THR A 339 -9.37 -12.04 14.67
C THR A 339 -9.57 -13.14 13.63
N VAL A 340 -8.58 -13.27 12.74
CA VAL A 340 -8.61 -14.24 11.64
C VAL A 340 -7.88 -15.55 11.98
N ARG A 341 -7.57 -15.77 13.27
CA ARG A 341 -6.94 -17.01 13.75
C ARG A 341 -7.95 -18.07 14.18
N ASP A 342 -9.20 -17.69 14.31
CA ASP A 342 -10.30 -18.51 14.80
C ASP A 342 -11.41 -18.53 13.74
N LEU A 343 -11.65 -19.68 13.13
CA LEU A 343 -12.63 -19.86 12.08
C LEU A 343 -14.06 -19.58 12.56
N ASP A 344 -14.42 -20.02 13.76
CA ASP A 344 -15.77 -19.86 14.30
C ASP A 344 -16.07 -18.37 14.52
N LEU A 345 -15.07 -17.62 14.98
CA LEU A 345 -15.19 -16.18 15.15
C LEU A 345 -15.32 -15.45 13.80
N VAL A 346 -14.48 -15.82 12.80
CA VAL A 346 -14.60 -15.24 11.44
C VAL A 346 -15.96 -15.58 10.84
N THR A 347 -16.45 -16.80 11.02
CA THR A 347 -17.76 -17.24 10.56
C THR A 347 -18.90 -16.41 11.14
N ARG A 348 -18.87 -16.17 12.43
CA ARG A 348 -19.84 -15.32 13.13
C ARG A 348 -19.76 -13.87 12.66
N CYS A 349 -18.54 -13.30 12.63
CA CYS A 349 -18.32 -11.93 12.18
C CYS A 349 -18.75 -11.73 10.71
N LEU A 350 -18.50 -12.70 9.84
CA LEU A 350 -18.94 -12.66 8.44
C LEU A 350 -20.47 -12.56 8.34
N ARG A 351 -21.19 -13.41 9.07
CA ARG A 351 -22.66 -13.40 9.08
C ARG A 351 -23.19 -12.06 9.60
N GLU A 352 -22.71 -11.62 10.77
CA GLU A 352 -23.13 -10.37 11.39
C GLU A 352 -22.81 -9.14 10.52
N ALA A 353 -21.61 -9.09 9.93
CA ALA A 353 -21.22 -8.00 9.03
C ALA A 353 -22.03 -7.98 7.74
N LEU A 354 -22.38 -9.16 7.21
CA LEU A 354 -23.20 -9.26 6.03
C LEU A 354 -24.67 -8.90 6.33
N ASP A 355 -25.19 -9.25 7.49
CA ASP A 355 -26.54 -8.81 7.93
C ASP A 355 -26.59 -7.30 8.13
N ALA A 356 -25.57 -6.70 8.74
CA ALA A 356 -25.48 -5.26 8.95
C ALA A 356 -25.20 -4.46 7.67
N SER A 357 -24.76 -5.10 6.59
CA SER A 357 -24.33 -4.41 5.36
C SER A 357 -25.47 -3.67 4.64
N THR A 358 -26.71 -4.11 4.84
CA THR A 358 -27.90 -3.50 4.24
C THR A 358 -28.14 -2.06 4.74
N ASP A 359 -27.85 -1.81 6.02
CA ASP A 359 -28.07 -0.51 6.68
C ASP A 359 -26.78 0.29 6.84
N PHE A 360 -25.67 -0.22 6.28
CA PHE A 360 -24.36 0.43 6.42
C PHE A 360 -24.34 1.80 5.78
N LYS A 361 -23.94 2.79 6.56
CA LYS A 361 -23.68 4.16 6.10
C LYS A 361 -22.23 4.54 6.43
N PRO A 362 -21.44 4.99 5.44
CA PRO A 362 -20.07 5.43 5.69
C PRO A 362 -20.03 6.56 6.73
N HIS A 363 -19.15 6.40 7.71
CA HIS A 363 -18.91 7.45 8.71
C HIS A 363 -18.16 8.63 8.07
N PRO A 364 -18.39 9.91 8.49
CA PRO A 364 -17.66 11.07 7.95
C PRO A 364 -16.14 10.95 7.99
N ALA A 365 -15.59 10.23 8.96
CA ALA A 365 -14.15 9.95 9.03
C ALA A 365 -13.63 9.12 7.83
N ALA A 366 -14.46 8.26 7.24
CA ALA A 366 -14.11 7.50 6.06
C ALA A 366 -13.83 8.41 4.85
N ALA A 367 -14.59 9.49 4.70
CA ALA A 367 -14.36 10.45 3.61
C ALA A 367 -12.99 11.13 3.74
N ARG A 368 -12.60 11.59 4.94
CA ARG A 368 -11.26 12.15 5.18
C ARG A 368 -10.15 11.14 4.97
N PHE A 369 -10.36 9.90 5.40
CA PHE A 369 -9.41 8.82 5.16
C PHE A 369 -9.19 8.60 3.66
N VAL A 370 -10.26 8.51 2.86
CA VAL A 370 -10.17 8.37 1.39
C VAL A 370 -9.47 9.57 0.76
N GLU A 371 -9.84 10.79 1.17
CA GLU A 371 -9.27 12.01 0.64
C GLU A 371 -7.77 12.16 0.97
N PHE A 372 -7.33 11.70 2.13
CA PHE A 372 -5.90 11.61 2.45
C PHE A 372 -5.15 10.72 1.46
N HIS A 373 -5.75 9.61 1.05
CA HIS A 373 -5.17 8.66 0.10
C HIS A 373 -5.46 9.00 -1.37
N SER A 374 -5.95 10.20 -1.68
CA SER A 374 -6.14 10.63 -3.06
C SER A 374 -4.82 10.85 -3.80
N VAL A 375 -4.84 10.72 -5.12
CA VAL A 375 -3.69 10.98 -5.99
C VAL A 375 -3.26 12.45 -5.89
N GLU A 376 -4.22 13.38 -5.82
CA GLU A 376 -3.98 14.80 -5.68
C GLU A 376 -3.22 15.11 -4.39
N ASN A 377 -3.62 14.51 -3.28
CA ASN A 377 -2.91 14.68 -2.02
C ASN A 377 -1.50 14.09 -2.06
N ALA A 378 -1.33 12.93 -2.69
CA ALA A 378 0.01 12.34 -2.89
C ALA A 378 0.91 13.24 -3.76
N HIS A 379 0.37 13.85 -4.81
CA HIS A 379 1.09 14.82 -5.63
C HIS A 379 1.51 16.05 -4.80
N ALA A 380 0.64 16.53 -3.91
CA ALA A 380 0.98 17.62 -3.00
C ALA A 380 2.14 17.24 -2.06
N PHE A 381 2.12 16.01 -1.49
CA PHE A 381 3.23 15.51 -0.67
C PHE A 381 4.57 15.49 -1.41
N TRP A 382 4.61 14.92 -2.63
CA TRP A 382 5.84 14.79 -3.40
C TRP A 382 6.36 16.13 -3.96
N SER A 383 5.47 17.07 -4.27
CA SER A 383 5.86 18.36 -4.85
C SER A 383 6.18 19.42 -3.82
N GLN A 384 5.63 19.35 -2.61
CA GLN A 384 5.69 20.42 -1.60
C GLN A 384 7.11 20.92 -1.32
N ARG A 385 8.04 20.00 -1.07
CA ARG A 385 9.41 20.34 -0.71
C ARG A 385 10.15 21.04 -1.86
N LEU A 386 9.95 20.55 -3.07
CA LEU A 386 10.53 21.14 -4.27
C LEU A 386 9.94 22.53 -4.55
N ARG A 387 8.62 22.70 -4.34
CA ARG A 387 7.97 24.01 -4.46
C ARG A 387 8.54 25.02 -3.47
N GLN A 388 8.75 24.61 -2.22
CA GLN A 388 9.38 25.45 -1.20
C GLN A 388 10.80 25.87 -1.62
N ARG A 389 11.61 24.94 -2.12
CA ARG A 389 12.98 25.24 -2.61
C ARG A 389 13.01 26.16 -3.83
N LEU A 390 12.01 26.05 -4.68
CA LEU A 390 11.88 26.87 -5.90
C LEU A 390 11.16 28.21 -5.64
N ASN A 391 10.76 28.49 -4.40
CA ASN A 391 9.98 29.67 -4.01
C ASN A 391 8.73 29.86 -4.89
N LEU A 392 8.08 28.76 -5.30
CA LEU A 392 6.88 28.81 -6.12
C LEU A 392 5.66 29.18 -5.27
N PRO A 393 4.74 30.02 -5.79
CA PRO A 393 3.53 30.42 -5.08
C PRO A 393 2.68 29.21 -4.71
N GLY A 394 1.93 29.36 -3.60
CA GLY A 394 1.32 28.29 -2.88
C GLY A 394 0.32 27.44 -3.68
N GLN A 395 0.57 26.17 -3.67
CA GLN A 395 -0.47 25.16 -3.74
C GLN A 395 -0.99 24.96 -2.31
N SER A 396 -2.24 24.57 -2.14
CA SER A 396 -2.75 24.17 -0.82
C SER A 396 -1.80 23.15 -0.20
N PRO A 397 -1.45 23.27 1.08
CA PRO A 397 -0.59 22.29 1.72
C PRO A 397 -1.24 20.90 1.67
N PRO A 398 -0.45 19.81 1.63
CA PRO A 398 -1.00 18.47 1.64
C PRO A 398 -1.82 18.26 2.92
N ARG A 399 -2.90 17.51 2.80
CA ARG A 399 -3.71 17.06 3.94
C ARG A 399 -2.91 16.06 4.74
N THR A 400 -2.60 16.39 5.99
CA THR A 400 -1.78 15.56 6.86
C THR A 400 -2.61 14.47 7.54
N TRP A 401 -1.93 13.48 8.13
CA TRP A 401 -2.62 12.47 8.92
C TRP A 401 -3.32 13.06 10.16
N ASP A 402 -2.76 14.10 10.75
CA ASP A 402 -3.41 14.81 11.86
C ASP A 402 -4.77 15.40 11.45
N TRP A 403 -4.88 15.90 10.21
CA TRP A 403 -6.17 16.34 9.66
C TRP A 403 -7.17 15.18 9.53
N VAL A 404 -6.73 13.97 9.13
CA VAL A 404 -7.59 12.77 9.08
C VAL A 404 -8.09 12.41 10.47
N LEU A 405 -7.20 12.45 11.47
CA LEU A 405 -7.49 12.03 12.83
C LEU A 405 -8.48 12.92 13.58
N GLN A 406 -8.69 14.17 13.14
CA GLN A 406 -9.69 15.07 13.77
C GLN A 406 -11.12 14.51 13.77
N THR A 407 -11.43 13.58 12.88
CA THR A 407 -12.76 12.93 12.76
C THR A 407 -12.71 11.44 13.03
N ALA A 408 -11.53 10.87 13.30
CA ALA A 408 -11.36 9.46 13.57
C ALA A 408 -11.91 9.08 14.94
N LEU A 409 -12.42 7.86 15.05
CA LEU A 409 -12.86 7.28 16.32
C LEU A 409 -11.64 6.90 17.18
N PRO A 410 -11.74 6.96 18.50
CA PRO A 410 -10.68 6.51 19.39
C PRO A 410 -10.45 5.00 19.21
N LEU A 411 -9.20 4.57 19.34
CA LEU A 411 -8.89 3.14 19.39
C LEU A 411 -9.33 2.54 20.73
N PRO A 412 -9.82 1.29 20.74
CA PRO A 412 -10.03 0.57 21.96
C PRO A 412 -8.73 0.50 22.78
N GLY A 413 -8.79 0.84 24.09
CA GLY A 413 -7.64 0.83 24.99
C GLY A 413 -6.87 2.14 25.13
N GLY A 414 -7.33 3.23 24.50
CA GLY A 414 -6.75 4.57 24.73
C GLY A 414 -5.33 4.74 24.20
N GLU A 415 -4.90 3.95 23.21
CA GLU A 415 -3.60 4.16 22.57
C GLU A 415 -3.50 5.59 22.01
N PRO A 416 -2.39 6.29 22.27
CA PRO A 416 -2.23 7.67 21.82
C PRO A 416 -2.26 7.76 20.29
N LEU A 417 -2.84 8.86 19.82
CA LEU A 417 -2.78 9.23 18.40
C LEU A 417 -1.32 9.29 17.93
N PRO A 418 -0.99 8.82 16.74
CA PRO A 418 0.37 8.87 16.22
C PRO A 418 0.88 10.29 16.01
#